data_9b0fbc8776aa148f18afbc875cde9f45
#
_entry.id   9b0fbc8776aa148f18afbc875cde9f45
#
_cell.length_a   1.000
_cell.length_b   1.000
_cell.length_c   1.000
_cell.angle_alpha   90.00
_cell.angle_beta   90.00
_cell.angle_gamma   90.00
#
_symmetry.space_group_name_H-M   'P 1'
#
loop_
_entity.id
_entity.type
_entity.pdbx_description
1 polymer ?
#
loop_
_entity_poly.entity_id
_entity_poly.type
_entity_poly.pdbx_seq_one_letter_code
_entity_poly.pdbx_strand_id
1 'polypeptide(L)'
;ADNKKGAKIMEDEIDVILNHVSHLDVSNRDAFFVIAGLGGGTGSGAISVVCNSLKQIYDEPVYSVGILPAENEGDIYTLNAARSLKSLLPTCDAAILVDNGAFLHSGESVRQAYDRINSDIAKRLGILFRSGEISSKSQVAEMVVDASEIINTLKVGGICSIGYASEAVPKKRIFSKFLGKDQYETGKAARIFSVVKRAVKGRLLLPCDSKSTSKALIIIAGPPDQLDRKGIEKS
;
A
#
# COMPACT_ATOMS: atom_id res chain seq x y z
N ALA A 1 -1.05 25.73 8.80
CA ALA A 1 -1.69 24.42 9.01
C ALA A 1 -1.63 24.08 10.51
N ASP A 2 -2.79 23.82 11.13
CA ASP A 2 -2.91 23.54 12.57
C ASP A 2 -3.59 22.17 12.76
N ASN A 3 -2.79 21.19 13.13
CA ASN A 3 -3.20 19.81 13.38
C ASN A 3 -4.25 19.71 14.51
N LYS A 4 -4.05 20.45 15.61
CA LYS A 4 -4.98 20.41 16.76
C LYS A 4 -6.35 20.98 16.42
N LYS A 5 -6.36 22.07 15.64
CA LYS A 5 -7.61 22.66 15.14
C LYS A 5 -8.33 21.69 14.19
N GLY A 6 -7.59 21.01 13.32
CA GLY A 6 -8.14 20.00 12.41
C GLY A 6 -8.76 18.83 13.18
N ALA A 7 -8.11 18.33 14.22
CA ALA A 7 -8.66 17.28 15.08
C ALA A 7 -9.95 17.72 15.76
N LYS A 8 -9.96 18.91 16.38
CA LYS A 8 -11.14 19.43 17.08
C LYS A 8 -12.34 19.60 16.15
N ILE A 9 -12.14 20.17 14.96
CA ILE A 9 -13.24 20.30 13.97
C ILE A 9 -13.78 18.91 13.58
N MET A 10 -12.90 17.94 13.39
CA MET A 10 -13.33 16.57 13.05
C MET A 10 -14.07 15.91 14.21
N GLU A 11 -13.66 16.13 15.46
CA GLU A 11 -14.40 15.67 16.65
C GLU A 11 -15.82 16.26 16.71
N ASP A 12 -15.94 17.54 16.39
CA ASP A 12 -17.24 18.26 16.41
C ASP A 12 -18.18 17.79 15.26
N GLU A 13 -17.62 17.30 14.15
CA GLU A 13 -18.36 16.94 12.93
C GLU A 13 -18.31 15.44 12.60
N ILE A 14 -17.78 14.60 13.48
CA ILE A 14 -17.58 13.17 13.18
C ILE A 14 -18.89 12.44 12.82
N ASP A 15 -19.99 12.83 13.41
CA ASP A 15 -21.30 12.21 13.14
C ASP A 15 -21.73 12.34 11.67
N VAL A 16 -21.31 13.41 10.98
CA VAL A 16 -21.56 13.58 9.54
C VAL A 16 -20.87 12.48 8.75
N ILE A 17 -19.60 12.19 9.08
CA ILE A 17 -18.85 11.13 8.42
C ILE A 17 -19.45 9.76 8.71
N LEU A 18 -19.72 9.47 9.97
CA LEU A 18 -20.28 8.18 10.39
C LEU A 18 -21.65 7.92 9.77
N ASN A 19 -22.50 8.95 9.68
CA ASN A 19 -23.78 8.85 9.00
C ASN A 19 -23.63 8.50 7.52
N HIS A 20 -22.68 9.11 6.80
CA HIS A 20 -22.40 8.75 5.41
C HIS A 20 -21.89 7.30 5.28
N VAL A 21 -20.98 6.88 6.16
CA VAL A 21 -20.48 5.50 6.17
C VAL A 21 -21.59 4.48 6.43
N SER A 22 -22.52 4.78 7.34
CA SER A 22 -23.65 3.89 7.68
C SER A 22 -24.66 3.71 6.53
N HIS A 23 -24.76 4.70 5.63
CA HIS A 23 -25.64 4.64 4.46
C HIS A 23 -25.00 3.97 3.25
N LEU A 24 -23.70 3.67 3.29
CA LEU A 24 -23.09 2.85 2.25
C LEU A 24 -23.62 1.42 2.42
N ASP A 25 -24.45 0.99 1.44
CA ASP A 25 -24.96 -0.39 1.39
C ASP A 25 -23.83 -1.37 1.03
N VAL A 26 -23.03 -1.70 2.02
CA VAL A 26 -21.93 -2.64 1.88
C VAL A 26 -22.19 -3.78 2.86
N SER A 27 -22.96 -4.76 2.42
CA SER A 27 -23.33 -5.94 3.22
C SER A 27 -22.15 -6.85 3.57
N ASN A 28 -21.01 -6.71 2.87
CA ASN A 28 -19.77 -7.44 3.13
C ASN A 28 -18.57 -6.49 3.06
N ARG A 29 -18.15 -6.00 4.22
CA ARG A 29 -16.92 -5.20 4.36
C ARG A 29 -15.86 -6.06 5.01
N ASP A 30 -14.68 -6.09 4.44
CA ASP A 30 -13.53 -6.79 5.02
C ASP A 30 -12.70 -5.87 5.91
N ALA A 31 -12.63 -4.58 5.59
CA ALA A 31 -11.84 -3.58 6.31
C ALA A 31 -12.22 -2.14 5.93
N PHE A 32 -11.79 -1.18 6.75
CA PHE A 32 -11.79 0.24 6.44
C PHE A 32 -10.38 0.74 6.14
N PHE A 33 -10.25 1.61 5.12
CA PHE A 33 -9.01 2.31 4.81
C PHE A 33 -9.24 3.82 4.88
N VAL A 34 -8.59 4.49 5.84
CA VAL A 34 -8.66 5.94 6.03
C VAL A 34 -7.40 6.56 5.45
N ILE A 35 -7.54 7.37 4.40
CA ILE A 35 -6.41 7.93 3.63
C ILE A 35 -6.31 9.43 3.88
N ALA A 36 -5.14 9.91 4.31
CA ALA A 36 -4.90 11.34 4.49
C ALA A 36 -3.44 11.75 4.33
N GLY A 37 -3.23 12.99 3.88
CA GLY A 37 -1.94 13.66 3.95
C GLY A 37 -1.67 14.15 5.37
N LEU A 38 -0.52 13.80 5.94
CA LEU A 38 -0.18 14.07 7.34
C LEU A 38 0.52 15.43 7.55
N GLY A 39 0.88 16.14 6.48
CA GLY A 39 1.55 17.46 6.60
C GLY A 39 0.58 18.61 6.86
N GLY A 40 -0.63 18.58 6.28
CA GLY A 40 -1.65 19.62 6.42
C GLY A 40 -2.32 19.63 7.79
N GLY A 41 -3.12 20.65 8.07
CA GLY A 41 -3.87 20.76 9.35
C GLY A 41 -5.06 19.82 9.41
N THR A 42 -5.83 19.72 8.31
CA THR A 42 -7.04 18.90 8.24
C THR A 42 -6.72 17.42 8.28
N GLY A 43 -5.97 16.90 7.28
CA GLY A 43 -5.66 15.47 7.19
C GLY A 43 -4.92 14.94 8.42
N SER A 44 -3.89 15.65 8.86
CA SER A 44 -3.09 15.26 10.02
C SER A 44 -3.86 15.24 11.34
N GLY A 45 -4.84 16.13 11.48
CA GLY A 45 -5.70 16.18 12.67
C GLY A 45 -6.84 15.17 12.62
N ALA A 46 -7.52 15.09 11.49
CA ALA A 46 -8.74 14.31 11.34
C ALA A 46 -8.53 12.79 11.32
N ILE A 47 -7.41 12.31 10.76
CA ILE A 47 -7.24 10.88 10.48
C ILE A 47 -7.35 10.00 11.73
N SER A 48 -6.75 10.42 12.86
CA SER A 48 -6.82 9.68 14.12
C SER A 48 -8.23 9.67 14.73
N VAL A 49 -8.96 10.78 14.59
CA VAL A 49 -10.34 10.89 15.08
C VAL A 49 -11.23 9.93 14.29
N VAL A 50 -11.16 9.96 12.96
CA VAL A 50 -11.95 9.07 12.09
C VAL A 50 -11.62 7.60 12.35
N CYS A 51 -10.33 7.22 12.41
CA CYS A 51 -9.93 5.84 12.70
C CYS A 51 -10.48 5.37 14.06
N ASN A 52 -10.33 6.19 15.10
CA ASN A 52 -10.82 5.85 16.43
C ASN A 52 -12.34 5.66 16.46
N SER A 53 -13.08 6.57 15.82
CA SER A 53 -14.54 6.50 15.78
C SER A 53 -15.06 5.28 15.00
N LEU A 54 -14.42 4.92 13.89
CA LEU A 54 -14.74 3.69 13.16
C LEU A 54 -14.50 2.45 14.01
N LYS A 55 -13.37 2.37 14.71
CA LYS A 55 -13.07 1.23 15.61
C LYS A 55 -14.01 1.09 16.80
N GLN A 56 -14.67 2.16 17.20
CA GLN A 56 -15.67 2.10 18.28
C GLN A 56 -17.03 1.55 17.83
N ILE A 57 -17.33 1.63 16.54
CA ILE A 57 -18.65 1.31 15.98
C ILE A 57 -18.63 -0.01 15.20
N TYR A 58 -17.52 -0.32 14.55
CA TYR A 58 -17.40 -1.45 13.64
C TYR A 58 -16.38 -2.48 14.14
N ASP A 59 -16.67 -3.76 13.91
CA ASP A 59 -15.79 -4.88 14.25
C ASP A 59 -14.68 -5.11 13.20
N GLU A 60 -14.90 -4.59 11.97
CA GLU A 60 -13.94 -4.71 10.89
C GLU A 60 -12.67 -3.90 11.18
N PRO A 61 -11.49 -4.38 10.79
CA PRO A 61 -10.24 -3.68 11.04
C PRO A 61 -10.16 -2.34 10.32
N VAL A 62 -9.59 -1.36 10.98
CA VAL A 62 -9.38 0.00 10.47
C VAL A 62 -7.90 0.23 10.20
N TYR A 63 -7.56 0.34 8.93
CA TYR A 63 -6.22 0.66 8.45
C TYR A 63 -6.11 2.12 8.04
N SER A 64 -4.97 2.72 8.28
CA SER A 64 -4.68 4.07 7.80
C SER A 64 -3.68 4.05 6.66
N VAL A 65 -3.83 4.98 5.71
CA VAL A 65 -2.82 5.30 4.70
C VAL A 65 -2.39 6.73 4.91
N GLY A 66 -1.24 6.90 5.54
CA GLY A 66 -0.69 8.20 5.91
C GLY A 66 0.39 8.65 4.92
N ILE A 67 0.18 9.80 4.26
CA ILE A 67 1.13 10.38 3.31
C ILE A 67 1.97 11.42 4.04
N LEU A 68 3.25 11.11 4.22
CA LEU A 68 4.23 11.98 4.86
C LEU A 68 4.66 13.08 3.89
N PRO A 69 4.82 14.33 4.37
CA PRO A 69 5.37 15.40 3.56
C PRO A 69 6.85 15.14 3.26
N ALA A 70 7.33 15.67 2.13
CA ALA A 70 8.75 15.71 1.84
C ALA A 70 9.45 16.80 2.69
N GLU A 71 10.73 16.62 3.00
CA GLU A 71 11.50 17.57 3.82
C GLU A 71 11.44 19.01 3.30
N ASN A 72 11.43 19.20 1.98
CA ASN A 72 11.38 20.49 1.33
C ASN A 72 9.99 21.18 1.35
N GLU A 73 8.96 20.53 1.89
CA GLU A 73 7.64 21.17 2.06
C GLU A 73 7.60 22.13 3.24
N GLY A 74 8.51 21.99 4.21
CA GLY A 74 8.71 22.91 5.34
C GLY A 74 8.43 22.30 6.72
N ASP A 75 9.03 22.91 7.75
CA ASP A 75 9.07 22.39 9.12
C ASP A 75 7.69 22.18 9.75
N ILE A 76 6.73 23.07 9.46
CA ILE A 76 5.37 22.95 10.02
C ILE A 76 4.66 21.68 9.52
N TYR A 77 4.91 21.27 8.28
CA TYR A 77 4.32 20.04 7.71
C TYR A 77 4.94 18.81 8.33
N THR A 78 6.26 18.82 8.53
CA THR A 78 6.98 17.73 9.21
C THR A 78 6.54 17.61 10.68
N LEU A 79 6.35 18.73 11.37
CA LEU A 79 5.86 18.76 12.76
C LEU A 79 4.43 18.21 12.85
N ASN A 80 3.55 18.59 11.92
CA ASN A 80 2.19 18.06 11.85
C ASN A 80 2.19 16.55 11.62
N ALA A 81 3.02 16.05 10.70
CA ALA A 81 3.16 14.62 10.43
C ALA A 81 3.62 13.85 11.67
N ALA A 82 4.62 14.34 12.38
CA ALA A 82 5.09 13.73 13.62
C ALA A 82 4.01 13.68 14.72
N ARG A 83 3.26 14.77 14.90
CA ARG A 83 2.11 14.82 15.83
C ARG A 83 1.00 13.88 15.41
N SER A 84 0.69 13.84 14.11
CA SER A 84 -0.33 12.95 13.55
C SER A 84 0.04 11.49 13.77
N LEU A 85 1.26 11.07 13.48
CA LEU A 85 1.71 9.69 13.71
C LEU A 85 1.57 9.27 15.17
N LYS A 86 1.92 10.17 16.10
CA LYS A 86 1.79 9.90 17.54
C LYS A 86 0.34 9.62 17.96
N SER A 87 -0.63 10.34 17.38
CA SER A 87 -2.06 10.14 17.67
C SER A 87 -2.68 9.00 16.85
N LEU A 88 -2.20 8.77 15.63
CA LEU A 88 -2.75 7.81 14.69
C LEU A 88 -2.44 6.36 15.05
N LEU A 89 -1.17 6.05 15.34
CA LEU A 89 -0.72 4.67 15.55
C LEU A 89 -1.52 3.91 16.63
N PRO A 90 -1.95 4.50 17.76
CA PRO A 90 -2.80 3.79 18.71
C PRO A 90 -4.28 3.68 18.28
N THR A 91 -4.72 4.40 17.25
CA THR A 91 -6.14 4.48 16.83
C THR A 91 -6.46 3.66 15.58
N CYS A 92 -5.50 3.05 14.92
CA CYS A 92 -5.69 2.15 13.78
C CYS A 92 -5.07 0.77 14.06
N ASP A 93 -5.49 -0.24 13.28
CA ASP A 93 -4.95 -1.59 13.42
C ASP A 93 -3.59 -1.73 12.74
N ALA A 94 -3.36 -1.01 11.66
CA ALA A 94 -2.05 -0.79 11.05
C ALA A 94 -2.02 0.50 10.23
N ALA A 95 -0.83 1.10 10.09
CA ALA A 95 -0.60 2.31 9.32
C ALA A 95 0.30 2.02 8.13
N ILE A 96 -0.24 2.12 6.92
CA ILE A 96 0.54 2.12 5.68
C ILE A 96 1.06 3.54 5.47
N LEU A 97 2.37 3.71 5.47
CA LEU A 97 2.96 5.04 5.30
C LEU A 97 3.59 5.19 3.91
N VAL A 98 3.44 6.38 3.39
CA VAL A 98 4.00 6.82 2.10
C VAL A 98 4.92 8.00 2.36
N ASP A 99 6.15 7.94 1.91
CA ASP A 99 7.09 9.05 1.98
C ASP A 99 7.14 9.77 0.62
N ASN A 100 6.52 10.96 0.54
CA ASN A 100 6.58 11.77 -0.67
C ASN A 100 8.02 12.09 -1.09
N GLY A 101 8.91 12.29 -0.14
CA GLY A 101 10.32 12.60 -0.39
C GLY A 101 11.06 11.49 -1.14
N ALA A 102 10.72 10.24 -0.84
CA ALA A 102 11.35 9.07 -1.49
C ALA A 102 10.99 8.93 -2.99
N PHE A 103 9.96 9.64 -3.44
CA PHE A 103 9.49 9.58 -4.84
C PHE A 103 9.83 10.84 -5.64
N LEU A 104 10.46 11.85 -5.04
CA LEU A 104 10.90 13.04 -5.76
C LEU A 104 12.12 12.75 -6.63
N HIS A 105 12.10 13.29 -7.85
CA HIS A 105 13.29 13.32 -8.69
C HIS A 105 14.15 14.53 -8.33
N SER A 106 15.45 14.44 -8.60
CA SER A 106 16.37 15.54 -8.35
C SER A 106 15.92 16.81 -9.09
N GLY A 107 15.72 17.92 -8.36
CA GLY A 107 15.25 19.19 -8.90
C GLY A 107 13.75 19.29 -9.15
N GLU A 108 12.96 18.24 -8.88
CA GLU A 108 11.50 18.26 -8.99
C GLU A 108 10.87 18.82 -7.71
N SER A 109 9.87 19.68 -7.85
CA SER A 109 9.04 20.09 -6.72
C SER A 109 7.97 19.03 -6.42
N VAL A 110 7.53 18.92 -5.15
CA VAL A 110 6.44 18.03 -4.74
C VAL A 110 5.18 18.25 -5.57
N ARG A 111 4.85 19.51 -5.87
CA ARG A 111 3.66 19.86 -6.68
C ARG A 111 3.71 19.29 -8.09
N GLN A 112 4.89 19.27 -8.71
CA GLN A 112 5.07 18.69 -10.04
C GLN A 112 5.00 17.15 -10.01
N ALA A 113 5.38 16.55 -8.87
CA ALA A 113 5.38 15.12 -8.68
C ALA A 113 4.03 14.54 -8.24
N TYR A 114 3.10 15.35 -7.74
CA TYR A 114 1.85 14.88 -7.12
C TYR A 114 1.07 13.87 -7.96
N ASP A 115 0.79 14.19 -9.22
CA ASP A 115 -0.01 13.29 -10.06
C ASP A 115 0.68 11.93 -10.27
N ARG A 116 1.99 11.96 -10.42
CA ARG A 116 2.80 10.75 -10.57
C ARG A 116 2.85 9.94 -9.28
N ILE A 117 3.08 10.59 -8.13
CA ILE A 117 3.12 9.95 -6.81
C ILE A 117 1.74 9.36 -6.48
N ASN A 118 0.68 10.15 -6.64
CA ASN A 118 -0.69 9.69 -6.37
C ASN A 118 -1.09 8.51 -7.28
N SER A 119 -0.70 8.55 -8.55
CA SER A 119 -0.93 7.44 -9.49
C SER A 119 -0.18 6.16 -9.06
N ASP A 120 1.06 6.30 -8.56
CA ASP A 120 1.85 5.16 -8.08
C ASP A 120 1.28 4.55 -6.78
N ILE A 121 0.80 5.39 -5.86
CA ILE A 121 0.10 4.97 -4.64
C ILE A 121 -1.20 4.23 -5.02
N ALA A 122 -2.04 4.85 -5.85
CA ALA A 122 -3.31 4.28 -6.28
C ALA A 122 -3.13 2.93 -6.99
N LYS A 123 -2.10 2.80 -7.81
CA LYS A 123 -1.76 1.54 -8.48
C LYS A 123 -1.42 0.43 -7.48
N ARG A 124 -0.63 0.71 -6.45
CA ARG A 124 -0.23 -0.29 -5.45
C ARG A 124 -1.39 -0.73 -4.58
N LEU A 125 -2.17 0.23 -4.08
CA LEU A 125 -3.40 -0.06 -3.33
C LEU A 125 -4.42 -0.80 -4.20
N GLY A 126 -4.60 -0.38 -5.45
CA GLY A 126 -5.51 -1.04 -6.39
C GLY A 126 -5.12 -2.49 -6.68
N ILE A 127 -3.84 -2.81 -6.81
CA ILE A 127 -3.36 -4.19 -6.96
C ILE A 127 -3.63 -4.99 -5.67
N LEU A 128 -3.36 -4.41 -4.51
CA LEU A 128 -3.62 -5.04 -3.22
C LEU A 128 -5.11 -5.39 -3.06
N PHE A 129 -6.01 -4.43 -3.28
CA PHE A 129 -7.45 -4.62 -3.10
C PHE A 129 -8.08 -5.56 -4.13
N ARG A 130 -7.51 -5.63 -5.33
CA ARG A 130 -8.00 -6.51 -6.40
C ARG A 130 -7.34 -7.88 -6.42
N SER A 131 -6.42 -8.15 -5.53
CA SER A 131 -5.65 -9.40 -5.55
C SER A 131 -6.51 -10.66 -5.34
N GLY A 132 -7.66 -10.53 -4.65
CA GLY A 132 -8.65 -11.59 -4.45
C GLY A 132 -9.75 -11.65 -5.52
N GLU A 133 -9.82 -10.67 -6.45
CA GLU A 133 -10.85 -10.66 -7.49
C GLU A 133 -10.57 -11.69 -8.57
N ILE A 134 -11.45 -12.68 -8.71
CA ILE A 134 -11.42 -13.65 -9.81
C ILE A 134 -12.11 -13.02 -11.02
N SER A 135 -11.34 -12.69 -12.05
CA SER A 135 -11.91 -12.31 -13.34
C SER A 135 -12.41 -13.54 -14.09
N SER A 136 -13.67 -13.54 -14.54
CA SER A 136 -14.28 -14.61 -15.33
C SER A 136 -13.57 -14.89 -16.67
N LYS A 137 -12.62 -14.05 -17.07
CA LYS A 137 -11.82 -14.18 -18.29
C LYS A 137 -10.38 -14.65 -18.06
N SER A 138 -9.93 -14.76 -16.83
CA SER A 138 -8.59 -15.25 -16.50
C SER A 138 -8.67 -16.71 -16.05
N GLN A 139 -7.84 -17.56 -16.62
CA GLN A 139 -7.62 -18.90 -16.10
C GLN A 139 -7.14 -18.78 -14.65
N VAL A 140 -7.76 -19.61 -13.80
CA VAL A 140 -7.57 -19.66 -12.36
C VAL A 140 -6.07 -19.68 -12.03
N ALA A 141 -5.64 -18.74 -11.19
CA ALA A 141 -4.33 -18.82 -10.56
C ALA A 141 -4.29 -20.04 -9.64
N GLU A 142 -3.13 -20.66 -9.51
CA GLU A 142 -2.90 -21.82 -8.63
C GLU A 142 -3.17 -21.49 -7.14
N MET A 143 -3.09 -20.21 -6.77
CA MET A 143 -3.49 -19.64 -5.48
C MET A 143 -4.07 -18.25 -5.69
N VAL A 144 -5.23 -18.00 -5.13
CA VAL A 144 -5.87 -16.67 -5.07
C VAL A 144 -5.59 -16.12 -3.69
N VAL A 145 -5.08 -14.89 -3.63
CA VAL A 145 -4.90 -14.18 -2.36
C VAL A 145 -6.28 -13.77 -1.86
N ASP A 146 -6.65 -14.23 -0.68
CA ASP A 146 -7.89 -13.87 -0.01
C ASP A 146 -7.70 -12.60 0.84
N ALA A 147 -8.76 -11.82 1.05
CA ALA A 147 -8.77 -10.69 1.97
C ALA A 147 -8.26 -11.07 3.37
N SER A 148 -8.56 -12.27 3.83
CA SER A 148 -8.09 -12.81 5.10
C SER A 148 -6.55 -12.87 5.21
N GLU A 149 -5.82 -13.13 4.13
CA GLU A 149 -4.36 -13.17 4.15
C GLU A 149 -3.76 -11.77 4.32
N ILE A 150 -4.37 -10.77 3.66
CA ILE A 150 -3.98 -9.36 3.80
C ILE A 150 -4.26 -8.91 5.24
N ILE A 151 -5.45 -9.16 5.75
CA ILE A 151 -5.86 -8.84 7.11
C ILE A 151 -4.93 -9.51 8.13
N ASN A 152 -4.66 -10.81 7.98
CA ASN A 152 -3.75 -11.55 8.86
C ASN A 152 -2.32 -11.02 8.82
N THR A 153 -1.89 -10.48 7.69
CA THR A 153 -0.57 -9.85 7.58
C THR A 153 -0.54 -8.52 8.31
N LEU A 154 -1.55 -7.68 8.12
CA LEU A 154 -1.66 -6.38 8.76
C LEU A 154 -2.02 -6.45 10.26
N LYS A 155 -2.57 -7.58 10.73
CA LYS A 155 -2.95 -7.79 12.13
C LYS A 155 -1.78 -7.70 13.13
N VAL A 156 -0.54 -7.80 12.67
CA VAL A 156 0.65 -7.54 13.51
C VAL A 156 0.64 -6.08 13.99
N GLY A 157 -0.01 -5.19 13.25
CA GLY A 157 -0.10 -3.78 13.60
C GLY A 157 1.17 -2.99 13.28
N GLY A 158 1.22 -1.76 13.79
CA GLY A 158 2.35 -0.87 13.62
C GLY A 158 2.42 -0.23 12.22
N ILE A 159 3.64 -0.01 11.75
CA ILE A 159 3.91 0.67 10.48
C ILE A 159 4.14 -0.36 9.38
N CYS A 160 3.44 -0.16 8.25
CA CYS A 160 3.52 -1.00 7.06
C CYS A 160 4.01 -0.19 5.86
N SER A 161 4.64 -0.87 4.91
CA SER A 161 5.01 -0.31 3.62
C SER A 161 4.65 -1.27 2.49
N ILE A 162 4.33 -0.73 1.31
CA ILE A 162 4.00 -1.53 0.14
C ILE A 162 5.08 -1.34 -0.92
N GLY A 163 5.72 -2.43 -1.33
CA GLY A 163 6.63 -2.46 -2.45
C GLY A 163 5.94 -2.91 -3.73
N TYR A 164 6.38 -2.39 -4.87
CA TYR A 164 5.89 -2.80 -6.18
C TYR A 164 7.01 -2.82 -7.21
N ALA A 165 7.07 -3.89 -7.97
CA ALA A 165 7.89 -3.95 -9.16
C ALA A 165 7.17 -4.74 -10.26
N SER A 166 7.43 -4.40 -11.50
CA SER A 166 6.93 -5.14 -12.67
C SER A 166 8.01 -5.28 -13.72
N GLU A 167 7.86 -6.30 -14.55
CA GLU A 167 8.72 -6.56 -15.68
C GLU A 167 7.90 -7.07 -16.85
N ALA A 168 8.18 -6.56 -18.05
CA ALA A 168 7.50 -7.02 -19.24
C ALA A 168 7.95 -8.44 -19.59
N VAL A 169 6.97 -9.30 -19.88
CA VAL A 169 7.25 -10.67 -20.34
C VAL A 169 7.73 -10.63 -21.80
N PRO A 170 8.87 -11.25 -22.12
CA PRO A 170 9.34 -11.33 -23.50
C PRO A 170 8.33 -12.05 -24.41
N LYS A 171 8.07 -11.50 -25.59
CA LYS A 171 7.21 -12.15 -26.58
C LYS A 171 7.80 -13.52 -26.98
N LYS A 172 7.02 -14.58 -26.80
CA LYS A 172 7.40 -16.01 -27.05
C LYS A 172 8.09 -16.27 -28.39
N ARG A 173 7.84 -15.46 -29.40
CA ARG A 173 8.17 -15.76 -30.81
C ARG A 173 9.65 -15.71 -31.17
N ILE A 174 10.50 -15.07 -30.39
CA ILE A 174 11.90 -14.85 -30.75
C ILE A 174 12.86 -15.64 -29.84
N PHE A 175 12.54 -15.78 -28.55
CA PHE A 175 13.45 -16.37 -27.57
C PHE A 175 13.43 -17.90 -27.47
N SER A 176 12.26 -18.54 -27.64
CA SER A 176 12.14 -20.00 -27.45
C SER A 176 12.81 -20.83 -28.56
N LYS A 177 13.09 -20.23 -29.72
CA LYS A 177 13.80 -20.93 -30.83
C LYS A 177 15.34 -20.88 -30.69
N PHE A 178 15.86 -19.95 -29.88
CA PHE A 178 17.31 -19.75 -29.72
C PHE A 178 17.87 -20.24 -28.38
N LEU A 179 17.04 -20.31 -27.33
CA LEU A 179 17.47 -20.84 -26.03
C LEU A 179 16.86 -22.23 -25.81
N GLY A 180 17.69 -23.17 -25.38
CA GLY A 180 17.23 -24.49 -24.96
C GLY A 180 16.18 -24.38 -23.81
N LYS A 181 15.31 -25.40 -23.67
CA LYS A 181 14.21 -25.42 -22.71
C LYS A 181 14.65 -25.12 -21.26
N ASP A 182 15.81 -25.64 -20.88
CA ASP A 182 16.36 -25.44 -19.52
C ASP A 182 16.82 -24.01 -19.26
N GLN A 183 17.37 -23.32 -20.24
CA GLN A 183 17.76 -21.91 -20.12
C GLN A 183 16.55 -20.99 -20.06
N TYR A 184 15.45 -21.34 -20.72
CA TYR A 184 14.20 -20.58 -20.67
C TYR A 184 13.54 -20.68 -19.29
N GLU A 185 13.46 -21.86 -18.69
CA GLU A 185 12.93 -22.08 -17.35
C GLU A 185 13.78 -21.39 -16.26
N THR A 186 15.10 -21.53 -16.35
CA THR A 186 16.04 -20.83 -15.46
C THR A 186 15.87 -19.32 -15.56
N GLY A 187 15.62 -18.79 -16.75
CA GLY A 187 15.34 -17.37 -16.98
C GLY A 187 14.04 -16.87 -16.35
N LYS A 188 13.00 -17.71 -16.27
CA LYS A 188 11.74 -17.36 -15.57
C LYS A 188 11.96 -17.23 -14.07
N ALA A 189 12.59 -18.21 -13.45
CA ALA A 189 12.89 -18.19 -12.02
C ALA A 189 13.73 -16.97 -11.63
N ALA A 190 14.79 -16.68 -12.39
CA ALA A 190 15.64 -15.52 -12.17
C ALA A 190 14.88 -14.19 -12.30
N ARG A 191 13.90 -14.11 -13.22
CA ARG A 191 13.06 -12.93 -13.41
C ARG A 191 12.16 -12.70 -12.20
N ILE A 192 11.46 -13.75 -11.72
CA ILE A 192 10.60 -13.65 -10.54
C ILE A 192 11.42 -13.15 -9.36
N PHE A 193 12.54 -13.78 -9.06
CA PHE A 193 13.44 -13.35 -7.99
C PHE A 193 13.90 -11.88 -8.15
N SER A 194 14.26 -11.47 -9.36
CA SER A 194 14.66 -10.09 -9.66
C SER A 194 13.53 -9.09 -9.38
N VAL A 195 12.29 -9.43 -9.79
CA VAL A 195 11.12 -8.56 -9.57
C VAL A 195 10.81 -8.44 -8.09
N VAL A 196 10.80 -9.55 -7.34
CA VAL A 196 10.56 -9.54 -5.89
C VAL A 196 11.65 -8.74 -5.17
N LYS A 197 12.92 -8.98 -5.49
CA LYS A 197 14.03 -8.23 -4.92
C LYS A 197 13.92 -6.72 -5.17
N ARG A 198 13.48 -6.30 -6.36
CA ARG A 198 13.26 -4.87 -6.68
C ARG A 198 12.07 -4.29 -5.90
N ALA A 199 11.00 -5.07 -5.70
CA ALA A 199 9.86 -4.63 -4.90
C ALA A 199 10.26 -4.40 -3.44
N VAL A 200 11.01 -5.34 -2.85
CA VAL A 200 11.39 -5.29 -1.42
C VAL A 200 12.51 -4.29 -1.14
N LYS A 201 13.50 -4.17 -2.02
CA LYS A 201 14.72 -3.38 -1.73
C LYS A 201 14.75 -1.98 -2.33
N GLY A 202 13.93 -1.70 -3.32
CA GLY A 202 14.13 -0.48 -4.09
C GLY A 202 12.87 0.34 -4.39
N ARG A 203 11.70 -0.14 -4.01
CA ARG A 203 10.44 0.52 -4.40
C ARG A 203 9.34 0.41 -3.36
N LEU A 204 9.71 0.59 -2.10
CA LEU A 204 8.76 0.68 -0.99
C LEU A 204 8.13 2.08 -0.95
N LEU A 205 6.85 2.15 -0.58
CA LEU A 205 6.17 3.44 -0.33
C LEU A 205 6.82 4.23 0.81
N LEU A 206 7.29 3.52 1.83
CA LEU A 206 8.15 4.04 2.88
C LEU A 206 9.43 3.22 2.86
N PRO A 207 10.60 3.80 2.58
CA PRO A 207 11.88 3.12 2.68
C PRO A 207 12.10 2.59 4.11
N CYS A 208 12.37 1.29 4.24
CA CYS A 208 12.65 0.66 5.52
C CYS A 208 13.65 -0.49 5.36
N ASP A 209 14.27 -0.90 6.47
CA ASP A 209 15.11 -2.09 6.49
C ASP A 209 14.24 -3.35 6.59
N SER A 210 14.27 -4.18 5.53
CA SER A 210 13.52 -5.43 5.48
C SER A 210 13.87 -6.42 6.60
N LYS A 211 15.03 -6.28 7.25
CA LYS A 211 15.44 -7.11 8.38
C LYS A 211 14.65 -6.82 9.65
N SER A 212 14.05 -5.64 9.77
CA SER A 212 13.20 -5.26 10.90
C SER A 212 11.74 -5.66 10.74
N THR A 213 11.40 -6.33 9.62
CA THR A 213 10.02 -6.70 9.30
C THR A 213 9.58 -7.91 10.11
N SER A 214 8.47 -7.79 10.85
CA SER A 214 7.87 -8.88 11.62
C SER A 214 7.08 -9.84 10.75
N LYS A 215 6.42 -9.33 9.68
CA LYS A 215 5.61 -10.13 8.75
C LYS A 215 5.58 -9.49 7.37
N ALA A 216 5.52 -10.32 6.34
CA ALA A 216 5.42 -9.87 4.95
C ALA A 216 4.45 -10.76 4.17
N LEU A 217 3.72 -10.15 3.23
CA LEU A 217 2.95 -10.83 2.20
C LEU A 217 3.55 -10.48 0.85
N ILE A 218 3.80 -11.49 0.03
CA ILE A 218 4.31 -11.32 -1.32
C ILE A 218 3.25 -11.81 -2.30
N ILE A 219 2.75 -10.90 -3.13
CA ILE A 219 1.77 -11.18 -4.19
C ILE A 219 2.50 -11.15 -5.52
N ILE A 220 2.51 -12.28 -6.23
CA ILE A 220 3.12 -12.42 -7.55
C ILE A 220 2.02 -12.67 -8.57
N ALA A 221 1.85 -11.75 -9.51
CA ALA A 221 0.84 -11.84 -10.56
C ALA A 221 1.49 -11.83 -11.94
N GLY A 222 0.99 -12.66 -12.84
CA GLY A 222 1.48 -12.73 -14.21
C GLY A 222 0.76 -13.83 -15.03
N PRO A 223 1.10 -13.96 -16.33
CA PRO A 223 0.58 -15.05 -17.12
C PRO A 223 0.97 -16.41 -16.52
N PRO A 224 0.06 -17.40 -16.45
CA PRO A 224 0.31 -18.71 -15.80
C PRO A 224 1.57 -19.41 -16.30
N ASP A 225 1.85 -19.31 -17.60
CA ASP A 225 3.02 -19.90 -18.23
C ASP A 225 4.36 -19.21 -17.87
N GLN A 226 4.32 -18.09 -17.15
CA GLN A 226 5.47 -17.32 -16.68
C GLN A 226 5.69 -17.45 -15.17
N LEU A 227 4.70 -17.96 -14.43
CA LEU A 227 4.79 -18.21 -13.00
C LEU A 227 5.46 -19.58 -12.79
N ASP A 228 6.73 -19.55 -12.44
CA ASP A 228 7.52 -20.75 -12.15
C ASP A 228 7.61 -20.98 -10.64
N ARG A 229 7.15 -22.17 -10.20
CA ARG A 229 7.12 -22.55 -8.79
C ARG A 229 8.50 -22.43 -8.10
N LYS A 230 9.55 -22.86 -8.78
CA LYS A 230 10.92 -22.78 -8.23
C LYS A 230 11.39 -21.33 -8.05
N GLY A 231 10.95 -20.42 -8.91
CA GLY A 231 11.24 -18.99 -8.80
C GLY A 231 10.48 -18.37 -7.64
N ILE A 232 9.23 -18.78 -7.40
CA ILE A 232 8.39 -18.30 -6.29
C ILE A 232 8.96 -18.79 -4.95
N GLU A 233 9.29 -20.08 -4.82
CA GLU A 233 9.83 -20.68 -3.58
C GLU A 233 11.20 -20.13 -3.18
N LYS A 234 11.97 -19.55 -4.11
CA LYS A 234 13.29 -18.94 -3.87
C LYS A 234 13.22 -17.44 -3.58
N SER A 235 12.06 -16.81 -3.76
CA SER A 235 11.89 -15.36 -3.59
C SER A 235 11.61 -14.97 -2.16
#